data_1b7ad0a4ded02991090ba0b0818bf4bd
#
_entry.id   1b7ad0a4ded02991090ba0b0818bf4bd
#
_cell.length_a   1.000
_cell.length_b   1.000
_cell.length_c   1.000
_cell.angle_alpha   90.00
_cell.angle_beta   90.00
_cell.angle_gamma   90.00
#
_symmetry.space_group_name_H-M   'P 1'
#
loop_
_entity.id
_entity.type
_entity.pdbx_description
1 polymer ?
#
loop_
_entity_poly.entity_id
_entity_poly.type
_entity_poly.pdbx_seq_one_letter_code
_entity_poly.pdbx_strand_id
1 'polypeptide(L)'
;HSYFYFCTMAKQDDIFKNVVSHAKEYGFIFPSSEIYDGLSAVYDYAQNGVELKKNIREYWWQSMVQMHENIVGLDAAILMHPTTWKASGHVDAFNDPLIDNKDSKKRYRADVLIEDYAEKLNQKAQKEIDKARERFGASFDEEQYKTTNPRVMEYLSKKKEILERMARSLETENLADVKALIEELEIACPDSGSKNWTDVKQFNLMFGTKLGASAESAMDLYLRPETAQGIFVNFLNVQKTGRMKIPFGIAQTGKAFRNEIVARQFIFRMREFEQMEMQFFVKPGEEMKWYEYWKT
;
A
#
# COMPACT_ATOMS: atom_id res chain seq x y z
N HIS A 1 22.97 -24.21 7.79
CA HIS A 1 22.28 -23.28 6.87
C HIS A 1 21.05 -22.58 7.49
N SER A 2 20.34 -23.19 8.44
CA SER A 2 19.25 -22.54 9.21
C SER A 2 19.76 -21.36 10.06
N TYR A 3 20.99 -21.38 10.52
CA TYR A 3 21.64 -20.29 11.26
C TYR A 3 21.89 -19.04 10.39
N PHE A 4 22.12 -19.23 9.10
CA PHE A 4 22.36 -18.11 8.18
C PHE A 4 21.06 -17.33 7.86
N TYR A 5 19.92 -18.01 7.80
CA TYR A 5 18.62 -17.36 7.53
C TYR A 5 18.12 -16.56 8.73
N PHE A 6 18.29 -17.10 9.95
CA PHE A 6 18.01 -16.36 11.19
C PHE A 6 18.94 -15.17 11.37
N CYS A 7 20.22 -15.30 10.99
CA CYS A 7 21.20 -14.23 11.08
C CYS A 7 20.92 -13.10 10.06
N THR A 8 20.35 -13.41 8.89
CA THR A 8 19.98 -12.40 7.87
C THR A 8 18.72 -11.63 8.25
N MET A 9 17.70 -12.29 8.80
CA MET A 9 16.50 -11.62 9.31
C MET A 9 16.80 -10.74 10.53
N ALA A 10 17.57 -11.25 11.49
CA ALA A 10 18.00 -10.47 12.65
C ALA A 10 18.85 -9.24 12.24
N LYS A 11 19.71 -9.37 11.22
CA LYS A 11 20.48 -8.23 10.67
C LYS A 11 19.60 -7.19 9.99
N GLN A 12 18.51 -7.60 9.35
CA GLN A 12 17.61 -6.68 8.63
C GLN A 12 16.74 -5.90 9.61
N ASP A 13 16.24 -6.53 10.65
CA ASP A 13 15.52 -5.86 11.75
C ASP A 13 16.41 -4.88 12.51
N ASP A 14 17.68 -5.21 12.73
CA ASP A 14 18.66 -4.34 13.38
C ASP A 14 18.99 -3.13 12.49
N ILE A 15 19.13 -3.31 11.18
CA ILE A 15 19.36 -2.20 10.24
C ILE A 15 18.17 -1.25 10.25
N PHE A 16 16.93 -1.75 10.19
CA PHE A 16 15.74 -0.92 10.22
C PHE A 16 15.65 -0.09 11.51
N LYS A 17 15.85 -0.73 12.66
CA LYS A 17 15.87 -0.02 13.96
C LYS A 17 16.95 1.05 14.03
N ASN A 18 18.15 0.74 13.52
CA ASN A 18 19.25 1.70 13.48
C ASN A 18 18.93 2.90 12.58
N VAL A 19 18.32 2.67 11.41
CA VAL A 19 17.89 3.76 10.51
C VAL A 19 16.83 4.63 11.17
N VAL A 20 15.84 4.03 11.85
CA VAL A 20 14.79 4.78 12.58
C VAL A 20 15.41 5.62 13.70
N SER A 21 16.31 5.03 14.51
CA SER A 21 17.01 5.75 15.59
C SER A 21 17.83 6.90 15.03
N HIS A 22 18.62 6.66 14.00
CA HIS A 22 19.42 7.67 13.33
C HIS A 22 18.55 8.83 12.77
N ALA A 23 17.43 8.48 12.11
CA ALA A 23 16.53 9.49 11.54
C ALA A 23 15.95 10.43 12.60
N LYS A 24 15.67 9.92 13.80
CA LYS A 24 15.19 10.73 14.93
C LYS A 24 16.33 11.55 15.55
N GLU A 25 17.44 10.91 15.84
CA GLU A 25 18.59 11.53 16.53
C GLU A 25 19.17 12.71 15.73
N TYR A 26 19.26 12.55 14.39
CA TYR A 26 19.87 13.56 13.52
C TYR A 26 18.88 14.52 12.87
N GLY A 27 17.65 14.60 13.38
CA GLY A 27 16.69 15.61 12.95
C GLY A 27 16.21 15.43 11.51
N PHE A 28 15.96 14.20 11.10
CA PHE A 28 15.27 13.92 9.84
C PHE A 28 13.76 13.84 10.04
N ILE A 29 13.31 13.14 11.08
CA ILE A 29 11.88 12.88 11.29
C ILE A 29 11.59 12.77 12.78
N PHE A 30 10.49 13.41 13.20
CA PHE A 30 9.91 13.27 14.53
C PHE A 30 8.46 12.80 14.47
N PRO A 31 7.94 12.08 15.48
CA PRO A 31 6.50 11.90 15.64
C PRO A 31 5.82 13.27 15.71
N SER A 32 4.74 13.46 14.95
CA SER A 32 4.02 14.73 15.02
C SER A 32 3.43 14.96 16.40
N SER A 33 3.60 16.18 16.94
CA SER A 33 3.11 16.56 18.27
C SER A 33 3.68 15.71 19.42
N GLU A 34 4.95 15.35 19.35
CA GLU A 34 5.62 14.46 20.32
C GLU A 34 5.51 14.94 21.76
N ILE A 35 5.41 16.25 22.01
CA ILE A 35 5.18 16.83 23.35
C ILE A 35 3.85 16.40 23.99
N TYR A 36 2.93 15.84 23.22
CA TYR A 36 1.65 15.27 23.63
C TYR A 36 1.58 13.77 23.33
N ASP A 37 2.66 13.04 23.47
CA ASP A 37 2.81 11.62 23.18
C ASP A 37 2.70 11.24 21.69
N GLY A 38 2.67 12.23 20.80
CA GLY A 38 2.62 12.05 19.36
C GLY A 38 1.29 11.57 18.82
N LEU A 39 1.13 11.64 17.48
CA LEU A 39 0.01 11.06 16.77
C LEU A 39 0.49 9.89 15.93
N SER A 40 -0.12 8.71 16.13
CA SER A 40 0.29 7.48 15.45
C SER A 40 0.27 7.63 13.93
N ALA A 41 1.37 7.24 13.28
CA ALA A 41 1.57 7.30 11.82
C ALA A 41 1.45 8.69 11.20
N VAL A 42 1.72 9.72 11.96
CA VAL A 42 1.90 11.09 11.48
C VAL A 42 3.26 11.58 11.95
N TYR A 43 4.02 12.17 11.03
CA TYR A 43 5.40 12.56 11.28
C TYR A 43 5.67 13.97 10.75
N ASP A 44 6.53 14.68 11.45
CA ASP A 44 7.08 15.95 11.04
C ASP A 44 8.48 15.73 10.45
N TYR A 45 8.76 16.35 9.31
CA TYR A 45 10.10 16.37 8.73
C TYR A 45 10.89 17.49 9.39
N ALA A 46 11.94 17.13 10.11
CA ALA A 46 12.82 18.06 10.80
C ALA A 46 13.83 18.72 9.83
N GLN A 47 14.76 19.50 10.37
CA GLN A 47 15.67 20.34 9.57
C GLN A 47 16.44 19.61 8.47
N ASN A 48 16.95 18.41 8.72
CA ASN A 48 17.63 17.61 7.69
C ASN A 48 16.65 16.86 6.79
N GLY A 49 15.53 16.42 7.35
CA GLY A 49 14.49 15.72 6.61
C GLY A 49 13.77 16.58 5.58
N VAL A 50 13.49 17.85 5.92
CA VAL A 50 12.83 18.78 4.99
C VAL A 50 13.72 19.13 3.81
N GLU A 51 15.03 19.30 4.02
CA GLU A 51 15.97 19.56 2.92
C GLU A 51 16.12 18.34 2.00
N LEU A 52 16.26 17.14 2.58
CA LEU A 52 16.33 15.91 1.79
C LEU A 52 15.05 15.71 0.97
N LYS A 53 13.89 15.88 1.59
CA LYS A 53 12.57 15.76 0.93
C LYS A 53 12.43 16.79 -0.20
N LYS A 54 12.82 18.04 0.04
CA LYS A 54 12.79 19.10 -0.97
C LYS A 54 13.70 18.76 -2.15
N ASN A 55 14.93 18.32 -1.91
CA ASN A 55 15.87 17.94 -2.97
C ASN A 55 15.34 16.79 -3.83
N ILE A 56 14.75 15.76 -3.21
CA ILE A 56 14.12 14.63 -3.93
C ILE A 56 12.98 15.14 -4.82
N ARG A 57 12.10 15.98 -4.28
CA ARG A 57 10.95 16.53 -5.01
C ARG A 57 11.38 17.41 -6.18
N GLU A 58 12.38 18.29 -5.97
CA GLU A 58 12.89 19.18 -7.01
C GLU A 58 13.59 18.39 -8.11
N TYR A 59 14.40 17.38 -7.74
CA TYR A 59 15.03 16.50 -8.72
C TYR A 59 13.99 15.75 -9.57
N TRP A 60 12.97 15.18 -8.93
CA TRP A 60 11.88 14.51 -9.64
C TRP A 60 11.14 15.47 -10.57
N TRP A 61 10.82 16.68 -10.10
CA TRP A 61 10.12 17.69 -10.90
C TRP A 61 10.92 18.13 -12.09
N GLN A 62 12.20 18.38 -11.92
CA GLN A 62 13.11 18.71 -13.03
C GLN A 62 13.17 17.58 -14.05
N SER A 63 13.39 16.34 -13.59
CA SER A 63 13.53 15.17 -14.47
C SER A 63 12.25 14.84 -15.22
N MET A 64 11.09 14.88 -14.53
CA MET A 64 9.82 14.40 -15.10
C MET A 64 9.00 15.49 -15.78
N VAL A 65 9.20 16.76 -15.44
CA VAL A 65 8.40 17.87 -16.00
C VAL A 65 9.24 18.79 -16.85
N GLN A 66 10.35 19.34 -16.29
CA GLN A 66 11.08 20.39 -16.96
C GLN A 66 11.93 19.89 -18.14
N MET A 67 12.33 18.62 -18.13
CA MET A 67 13.10 18.02 -19.22
C MET A 67 12.23 17.46 -20.37
N HIS A 68 10.91 17.56 -20.28
CA HIS A 68 9.97 17.05 -21.27
C HIS A 68 9.02 18.15 -21.77
N GLU A 69 9.01 18.42 -23.09
CA GLU A 69 8.17 19.45 -23.68
C GLU A 69 6.66 19.14 -23.63
N ASN A 70 6.33 17.86 -23.52
CA ASN A 70 4.94 17.38 -23.52
C ASN A 70 4.45 16.97 -22.12
N ILE A 71 5.09 17.44 -21.05
CA ILE A 71 4.63 17.27 -19.68
C ILE A 71 4.44 18.63 -19.04
N VAL A 72 3.31 18.82 -18.38
CA VAL A 72 2.97 20.06 -17.68
C VAL A 72 2.59 19.79 -16.24
N GLY A 73 2.79 20.78 -15.39
CA GLY A 73 2.48 20.69 -13.97
C GLY A 73 1.04 21.08 -13.64
N LEU A 74 0.51 20.50 -12.57
CA LEU A 74 -0.77 20.85 -11.95
C LEU A 74 -0.60 20.82 -10.42
N ASP A 75 -1.27 21.72 -9.74
CA ASP A 75 -1.48 21.67 -8.28
C ASP A 75 -2.97 21.72 -7.98
N ALA A 76 -3.61 20.55 -7.94
CA ALA A 76 -5.04 20.44 -7.65
C ALA A 76 -5.32 20.55 -6.15
N ALA A 77 -6.49 21.06 -5.80
CA ALA A 77 -6.92 21.19 -4.42
C ALA A 77 -7.00 19.85 -3.69
N ILE A 78 -6.70 19.84 -2.39
CA ILE A 78 -6.89 18.69 -1.51
C ILE A 78 -8.38 18.37 -1.32
N LEU A 79 -9.17 19.42 -1.08
CA LEU A 79 -10.62 19.31 -0.95
C LEU A 79 -11.26 19.37 -2.34
N MET A 80 -11.87 18.27 -2.75
CA MET A 80 -12.51 18.10 -4.04
C MET A 80 -13.99 17.78 -3.86
N HIS A 81 -14.79 18.04 -4.87
CA HIS A 81 -16.23 17.73 -4.82
C HIS A 81 -16.45 16.23 -4.53
N PRO A 82 -17.35 15.84 -3.60
CA PRO A 82 -17.53 14.44 -3.19
C PRO A 82 -17.85 13.49 -4.35
N THR A 83 -18.48 13.99 -5.41
CA THR A 83 -18.77 13.20 -6.62
C THR A 83 -17.50 12.67 -7.29
N THR A 84 -16.37 13.36 -7.16
CA THR A 84 -15.08 12.88 -7.68
C THR A 84 -14.71 11.54 -7.06
N TRP A 85 -14.85 11.44 -5.75
CA TRP A 85 -14.51 10.22 -4.99
C TRP A 85 -15.54 9.11 -5.15
N LYS A 86 -16.80 9.47 -5.35
CA LYS A 86 -17.84 8.51 -5.68
C LYS A 86 -17.64 7.94 -7.10
N ALA A 87 -17.38 8.80 -8.08
CA ALA A 87 -17.15 8.38 -9.47
C ALA A 87 -15.90 7.51 -9.63
N SER A 88 -14.87 7.74 -8.82
CA SER A 88 -13.63 6.94 -8.81
C SER A 88 -13.72 5.68 -7.95
N GLY A 89 -14.86 5.44 -7.27
CA GLY A 89 -15.06 4.25 -6.43
C GLY A 89 -14.44 4.34 -5.02
N HIS A 90 -13.74 5.43 -4.67
CA HIS A 90 -13.07 5.54 -3.36
C HIS A 90 -14.05 5.58 -2.18
N VAL A 91 -15.24 6.11 -2.36
CA VAL A 91 -16.25 6.12 -1.27
C VAL A 91 -16.75 4.71 -0.98
N ASP A 92 -16.94 3.90 -2.02
CA ASP A 92 -17.58 2.60 -1.91
C ASP A 92 -16.59 1.43 -1.73
N ALA A 93 -15.40 1.51 -2.37
CA ALA A 93 -14.48 0.39 -2.50
C ALA A 93 -13.10 0.59 -1.83
N PHE A 94 -12.79 1.76 -1.29
CA PHE A 94 -11.50 2.01 -0.64
C PHE A 94 -11.54 1.62 0.84
N ASN A 95 -11.73 0.30 1.06
CA ASN A 95 -11.96 -0.26 2.39
C ASN A 95 -10.93 -1.33 2.72
N ASP A 96 -10.49 -1.36 3.99
CA ASP A 96 -9.74 -2.48 4.57
C ASP A 96 -10.69 -3.42 5.34
N PRO A 97 -10.61 -4.75 5.14
CA PRO A 97 -11.32 -5.72 5.95
C PRO A 97 -10.63 -5.86 7.32
N LEU A 98 -11.26 -5.39 8.38
CA LEU A 98 -10.69 -5.39 9.72
C LEU A 98 -11.35 -6.43 10.61
N ILE A 99 -10.54 -7.05 11.47
CA ILE A 99 -10.94 -8.03 12.46
C ILE A 99 -10.23 -7.73 13.79
N ASP A 100 -10.95 -7.83 14.90
CA ASP A 100 -10.38 -7.62 16.23
C ASP A 100 -10.22 -8.97 16.93
N ASN A 101 -9.11 -9.14 17.63
CA ASN A 101 -8.95 -10.26 18.55
C ASN A 101 -9.50 -9.87 19.92
N LYS A 102 -10.49 -10.62 20.42
CA LYS A 102 -11.23 -10.29 21.65
C LYS A 102 -10.36 -10.35 22.91
N ASP A 103 -9.32 -11.21 22.90
CA ASP A 103 -8.47 -11.41 24.06
C ASP A 103 -7.33 -10.40 24.13
N SER A 104 -6.65 -10.13 23.00
CA SER A 104 -5.60 -9.12 22.93
C SER A 104 -6.12 -7.68 22.78
N LYS A 105 -7.40 -7.51 22.41
CA LYS A 105 -8.05 -6.24 22.07
C LYS A 105 -7.32 -5.47 20.95
N LYS A 106 -6.54 -6.17 20.15
CA LYS A 106 -5.80 -5.61 19.01
C LYS A 106 -6.55 -5.85 17.71
N ARG A 107 -6.41 -4.89 16.82
CA ARG A 107 -7.01 -4.89 15.48
C ARG A 107 -6.01 -5.30 14.42
N TYR A 108 -6.47 -6.07 13.46
CA TYR A 108 -5.70 -6.59 12.33
C TYR A 108 -6.46 -6.44 11.03
N ARG A 109 -5.75 -6.44 9.92
CA ARG A 109 -6.34 -6.64 8.60
C ARG A 109 -6.57 -8.13 8.39
N ALA A 110 -7.79 -8.50 8.08
CA ALA A 110 -8.18 -9.90 7.88
C ALA A 110 -7.48 -10.52 6.65
N ASP A 111 -7.37 -9.75 5.57
CA ASP A 111 -6.66 -10.14 4.36
C ASP A 111 -5.17 -10.43 4.63
N VAL A 112 -4.49 -9.54 5.37
CA VAL A 112 -3.06 -9.71 5.73
C VAL A 112 -2.85 -10.96 6.60
N LEU A 113 -3.75 -11.25 7.54
CA LEU A 113 -3.66 -12.48 8.34
C LEU A 113 -3.73 -13.75 7.48
N ILE A 114 -4.59 -13.74 6.45
CA ILE A 114 -4.74 -14.85 5.52
C ILE A 114 -3.53 -14.94 4.57
N GLU A 115 -3.04 -13.80 4.07
CA GLU A 115 -1.84 -13.73 3.24
C GLU A 115 -0.59 -14.23 3.99
N ASP A 116 -0.41 -13.84 5.25
CA ASP A 116 0.68 -14.32 6.10
C ASP A 116 0.62 -15.84 6.32
N TYR A 117 -0.60 -16.39 6.45
CA TYR A 117 -0.77 -17.84 6.52
C TYR A 117 -0.42 -18.52 5.20
N ALA A 118 -0.88 -17.98 4.08
CA ALA A 118 -0.58 -18.47 2.74
C ALA A 118 0.93 -18.41 2.44
N GLU A 119 1.61 -17.37 2.91
CA GLU A 119 3.06 -17.25 2.76
C GLU A 119 3.82 -18.27 3.61
N LYS A 120 3.33 -18.65 4.80
CA LYS A 120 3.91 -19.77 5.56
C LYS A 120 3.83 -21.10 4.81
N LEU A 121 2.76 -21.33 4.02
CA LEU A 121 2.65 -22.49 3.13
C LEU A 121 3.70 -22.43 2.00
N ASN A 122 3.87 -21.26 1.42
CA ASN A 122 4.91 -21.02 0.41
C ASN A 122 6.31 -21.30 0.94
N GLN A 123 6.61 -20.82 2.16
CA GLN A 123 7.88 -21.09 2.82
C GLN A 123 8.11 -22.59 3.12
N LYS A 124 7.04 -23.34 3.44
CA LYS A 124 7.12 -24.80 3.58
C LYS A 124 7.44 -25.48 2.25
N ALA A 125 6.78 -25.06 1.16
CA ALA A 125 7.08 -25.56 -0.19
C ALA A 125 8.54 -25.24 -0.58
N GLN A 126 8.97 -24.00 -0.35
CA GLN A 126 10.34 -23.57 -0.67
C GLN A 126 11.40 -24.36 0.10
N LYS A 127 11.17 -24.64 1.37
CA LYS A 127 12.09 -25.50 2.17
C LYS A 127 12.24 -26.92 1.60
N GLU A 128 11.16 -27.51 1.07
CA GLU A 128 11.24 -28.83 0.41
C GLU A 128 11.98 -28.74 -0.92
N ILE A 129 11.78 -27.69 -1.68
CA ILE A 129 12.50 -27.39 -2.93
C ILE A 129 14.00 -27.20 -2.67
N ASP A 130 14.36 -26.42 -1.66
CA ASP A 130 15.77 -26.14 -1.32
C ASP A 130 16.49 -27.40 -0.86
N LYS A 131 15.85 -28.26 -0.05
CA LYS A 131 16.40 -29.59 0.32
C LYS A 131 16.62 -30.48 -0.92
N ALA A 132 15.69 -30.45 -1.86
CA ALA A 132 15.83 -31.22 -3.10
C ALA A 132 16.96 -30.66 -3.97
N ARG A 133 17.09 -29.35 -4.07
CA ARG A 133 18.18 -28.69 -4.79
C ARG A 133 19.55 -29.05 -4.21
N GLU A 134 19.69 -29.06 -2.86
CA GLU A 134 20.91 -29.51 -2.20
C GLU A 134 21.23 -30.97 -2.48
N ARG A 135 20.19 -31.84 -2.55
CA ARG A 135 20.35 -33.29 -2.77
C ARG A 135 20.70 -33.63 -4.20
N PHE A 136 20.09 -32.99 -5.20
CA PHE A 136 20.23 -33.33 -6.61
C PHE A 136 21.25 -32.47 -7.36
N GLY A 137 21.69 -31.35 -6.77
CA GLY A 137 22.75 -30.50 -7.32
C GLY A 137 22.40 -29.92 -8.71
N ALA A 138 23.36 -29.98 -9.62
CA ALA A 138 23.23 -29.39 -10.96
C ALA A 138 22.18 -30.04 -11.86
N SER A 139 21.68 -31.24 -11.52
CA SER A 139 20.64 -31.95 -12.28
C SER A 139 19.22 -31.64 -11.78
N PHE A 140 19.06 -30.72 -10.81
CA PHE A 140 17.78 -30.36 -10.23
C PHE A 140 16.96 -29.45 -11.15
N ASP A 141 15.81 -29.93 -11.59
CA ASP A 141 14.79 -29.14 -12.29
C ASP A 141 13.70 -28.71 -11.30
N GLU A 142 13.72 -27.45 -10.93
CA GLU A 142 12.77 -26.87 -9.98
C GLU A 142 11.33 -26.87 -10.47
N GLU A 143 11.11 -26.55 -11.75
CA GLU A 143 9.75 -26.50 -12.31
C GLU A 143 9.14 -27.91 -12.42
N GLN A 144 9.93 -28.88 -12.83
CA GLN A 144 9.51 -30.27 -12.79
C GLN A 144 9.23 -30.74 -11.35
N TYR A 145 10.07 -30.37 -10.40
CA TYR A 145 9.88 -30.75 -8.99
C TYR A 145 8.63 -30.13 -8.38
N LYS A 146 8.30 -28.88 -8.68
CA LYS A 146 7.05 -28.21 -8.27
C LYS A 146 5.81 -28.94 -8.75
N THR A 147 5.85 -29.54 -9.92
CA THR A 147 4.70 -30.22 -10.55
C THR A 147 4.63 -31.72 -10.27
N THR A 148 5.69 -32.33 -9.73
CA THR A 148 5.76 -33.78 -9.48
C THR A 148 5.83 -34.17 -8.01
N ASN A 149 6.32 -33.29 -7.13
CA ASN A 149 6.41 -33.59 -5.72
C ASN A 149 5.07 -33.38 -5.00
N PRO A 150 4.44 -34.43 -4.42
CA PRO A 150 3.11 -34.33 -3.83
C PRO A 150 3.01 -33.30 -2.72
N ARG A 151 4.01 -33.15 -1.86
CA ARG A 151 4.01 -32.20 -0.73
C ARG A 151 4.11 -30.75 -1.21
N VAL A 152 4.97 -30.49 -2.20
CA VAL A 152 5.11 -29.15 -2.78
C VAL A 152 3.82 -28.76 -3.50
N MET A 153 3.26 -29.69 -4.29
CA MET A 153 1.98 -29.49 -4.96
C MET A 153 0.85 -29.21 -3.97
N GLU A 154 0.77 -29.96 -2.87
CA GLU A 154 -0.25 -29.75 -1.82
C GLU A 154 -0.14 -28.34 -1.21
N TYR A 155 1.07 -27.89 -0.82
CA TYR A 155 1.26 -26.57 -0.24
C TYR A 155 0.93 -25.44 -1.24
N LEU A 156 1.35 -25.57 -2.48
CA LEU A 156 1.09 -24.56 -3.51
C LEU A 156 -0.39 -24.52 -3.92
N SER A 157 -1.05 -25.70 -4.06
CA SER A 157 -2.50 -25.77 -4.34
C SER A 157 -3.31 -25.15 -3.22
N LYS A 158 -3.01 -25.52 -1.97
CA LYS A 158 -3.70 -24.96 -0.80
C LYS A 158 -3.49 -23.46 -0.67
N LYS A 159 -2.27 -22.96 -0.90
CA LYS A 159 -2.00 -21.51 -0.98
C LYS A 159 -2.90 -20.84 -2.01
N LYS A 160 -2.96 -21.38 -3.22
CA LYS A 160 -3.75 -20.85 -4.33
C LYS A 160 -5.25 -20.82 -3.99
N GLU A 161 -5.79 -21.92 -3.50
CA GLU A 161 -7.21 -22.05 -3.10
C GLU A 161 -7.60 -21.01 -2.03
N ILE A 162 -6.73 -20.83 -1.01
CA ILE A 162 -6.94 -19.85 0.07
C ILE A 162 -7.01 -18.42 -0.49
N LEU A 163 -6.03 -18.04 -1.32
CA LEU A 163 -5.96 -16.69 -1.89
C LEU A 163 -7.09 -16.43 -2.87
N GLU A 164 -7.48 -17.41 -3.70
CA GLU A 164 -8.63 -17.30 -4.61
C GLU A 164 -9.97 -17.19 -3.87
N ARG A 165 -10.17 -17.96 -2.78
CA ARG A 165 -11.36 -17.84 -1.93
C ARG A 165 -11.41 -16.48 -1.26
N MET A 166 -10.30 -16.04 -0.65
CA MET A 166 -10.21 -14.70 -0.04
C MET A 166 -10.53 -13.60 -1.04
N ALA A 167 -9.90 -13.61 -2.21
CA ALA A 167 -10.13 -12.60 -3.25
C ALA A 167 -11.60 -12.55 -3.67
N ARG A 168 -12.23 -13.71 -3.92
CA ARG A 168 -13.66 -13.81 -4.27
C ARG A 168 -14.56 -13.30 -3.15
N SER A 169 -14.26 -13.63 -1.90
CA SER A 169 -15.06 -13.19 -0.75
C SER A 169 -14.97 -11.69 -0.53
N LEU A 170 -13.81 -11.08 -0.77
CA LEU A 170 -13.62 -9.63 -0.72
C LEU A 170 -14.31 -8.93 -1.89
N GLU A 171 -14.21 -9.46 -3.10
CA GLU A 171 -14.86 -8.92 -4.31
C GLU A 171 -16.41 -8.94 -4.18
N THR A 172 -16.95 -9.99 -3.57
CA THR A 172 -18.41 -10.14 -3.33
C THR A 172 -18.87 -9.54 -2.01
N GLU A 173 -18.00 -8.86 -1.28
CA GLU A 173 -18.25 -8.28 0.05
C GLU A 173 -18.77 -9.31 1.08
N ASN A 174 -18.47 -10.59 0.88
CA ASN A 174 -18.83 -11.66 1.80
C ASN A 174 -17.86 -11.75 2.98
N LEU A 175 -17.95 -10.78 3.89
CA LEU A 175 -17.07 -10.70 5.05
C LEU A 175 -17.24 -11.86 6.05
N ALA A 176 -18.40 -12.49 6.03
CA ALA A 176 -18.64 -13.69 6.84
C ALA A 176 -17.79 -14.87 6.37
N ASP A 177 -17.58 -15.02 5.04
CA ASP A 177 -16.72 -16.06 4.51
C ASP A 177 -15.23 -15.77 4.76
N VAL A 178 -14.83 -14.49 4.76
CA VAL A 178 -13.46 -14.10 5.18
C VAL A 178 -13.19 -14.51 6.63
N LYS A 179 -14.15 -14.29 7.53
CA LYS A 179 -14.07 -14.75 8.92
C LYS A 179 -14.01 -16.27 9.00
N ALA A 180 -14.94 -16.97 8.31
CA ALA A 180 -14.97 -18.43 8.29
C ALA A 180 -13.62 -19.01 7.81
N LEU A 181 -13.00 -18.40 6.81
CA LEU A 181 -11.68 -18.82 6.32
C LEU A 181 -10.59 -18.67 7.41
N ILE A 182 -10.58 -17.57 8.18
CA ILE A 182 -9.66 -17.37 9.31
C ILE A 182 -9.87 -18.45 10.37
N GLU A 183 -11.12 -18.80 10.69
CA GLU A 183 -11.47 -19.81 11.68
C GLU A 183 -11.12 -21.23 11.19
N GLU A 184 -11.44 -21.60 9.94
CA GLU A 184 -11.12 -22.88 9.32
C GLU A 184 -9.59 -23.14 9.23
N LEU A 185 -8.84 -22.09 8.93
CA LEU A 185 -7.37 -22.14 8.88
C LEU A 185 -6.73 -22.09 10.27
N GLU A 186 -7.55 -21.95 11.32
CA GLU A 186 -7.09 -21.83 12.70
C GLU A 186 -6.04 -20.73 12.92
N ILE A 187 -6.20 -19.61 12.21
CA ILE A 187 -5.25 -18.49 12.29
C ILE A 187 -5.29 -17.89 13.70
N ALA A 188 -4.16 -17.93 14.37
CA ALA A 188 -4.01 -17.37 15.70
C ALA A 188 -3.54 -15.91 15.64
N CYS A 189 -3.95 -15.13 16.62
CA CYS A 189 -3.48 -13.77 16.82
C CYS A 189 -1.95 -13.73 16.97
N PRO A 190 -1.24 -12.92 16.18
CA PRO A 190 0.22 -12.83 16.26
C PRO A 190 0.77 -12.42 17.63
N ASP A 191 0.00 -11.63 18.39
CA ASP A 191 0.42 -11.10 19.68
C ASP A 191 0.05 -12.02 20.86
N SER A 192 -1.14 -12.63 20.84
CA SER A 192 -1.65 -13.42 21.99
C SER A 192 -1.72 -14.91 21.75
N GLY A 193 -1.61 -15.35 20.50
CA GLY A 193 -1.84 -16.76 20.13
C GLY A 193 -3.32 -17.20 20.19
N SER A 194 -4.24 -16.31 20.59
CA SER A 194 -5.67 -16.60 20.67
C SER A 194 -6.33 -16.66 19.28
N LYS A 195 -7.31 -17.53 19.14
CA LYS A 195 -8.17 -17.65 17.94
C LYS A 195 -9.55 -17.03 18.12
N ASN A 196 -9.73 -16.23 19.17
CA ASN A 196 -11.02 -15.62 19.51
C ASN A 196 -11.23 -14.31 18.75
N TRP A 197 -11.79 -14.41 17.54
CA TRP A 197 -11.97 -13.30 16.64
C TRP A 197 -13.38 -12.70 16.68
N THR A 198 -13.49 -11.40 16.37
CA THR A 198 -14.78 -10.72 16.09
C THR A 198 -15.25 -11.03 14.68
N ASP A 199 -16.37 -10.46 14.28
CA ASP A 199 -16.72 -10.39 12.86
C ASP A 199 -15.80 -9.44 12.11
N VAL A 200 -15.59 -9.74 10.82
CA VAL A 200 -14.85 -8.85 9.92
C VAL A 200 -15.76 -7.66 9.56
N LYS A 201 -15.19 -6.46 9.59
CA LYS A 201 -15.89 -5.23 9.21
C LYS A 201 -15.06 -4.47 8.19
N GLN A 202 -15.70 -3.90 7.18
CA GLN A 202 -15.06 -2.97 6.28
C GLN A 202 -14.80 -1.63 6.97
N PHE A 203 -13.63 -1.07 6.73
CA PHE A 203 -13.25 0.22 7.23
C PHE A 203 -12.75 1.10 6.09
N ASN A 204 -13.47 2.19 5.82
CA ASN A 204 -13.10 3.11 4.76
C ASN A 204 -11.85 3.92 5.14
N LEU A 205 -10.88 3.95 4.25
CA LEU A 205 -9.60 4.62 4.45
C LEU A 205 -9.63 6.13 4.13
N MET A 206 -10.78 6.65 3.68
CA MET A 206 -10.92 8.09 3.45
C MET A 206 -11.11 8.85 4.76
N PHE A 207 -10.34 9.94 4.95
CA PHE A 207 -10.64 10.90 6.00
C PHE A 207 -11.84 11.76 5.58
N GLY A 208 -12.92 11.68 6.35
CA GLY A 208 -14.10 12.52 6.20
C GLY A 208 -13.98 13.83 6.99
N THR A 209 -14.54 14.91 6.47
CA THR A 209 -14.72 16.19 7.13
C THR A 209 -16.01 16.84 6.67
N LYS A 210 -16.37 17.98 7.26
CA LYS A 210 -17.60 18.71 6.90
C LYS A 210 -17.27 20.14 6.49
N LEU A 211 -17.94 20.60 5.43
CA LEU A 211 -17.90 21.99 4.98
C LEU A 211 -19.27 22.63 5.20
N GLY A 212 -19.34 23.66 6.00
CA GLY A 212 -20.56 24.42 6.31
C GLY A 212 -20.56 24.95 7.72
N ALA A 213 -21.37 26.00 7.96
CA ALA A 213 -21.44 26.68 9.25
C ALA A 213 -22.40 26.00 10.27
N SER A 214 -23.34 25.19 9.80
CA SER A 214 -24.29 24.45 10.66
C SER A 214 -24.31 22.97 10.33
N ALA A 215 -24.62 22.13 11.31
CA ALA A 215 -24.70 20.69 11.13
C ALA A 215 -25.75 20.26 10.07
N GLU A 216 -26.82 21.06 9.92
CA GLU A 216 -27.94 20.77 8.99
C GLU A 216 -27.63 21.11 7.54
N SER A 217 -26.72 22.07 7.29
CA SER A 217 -26.32 22.51 5.95
C SER A 217 -24.92 22.07 5.55
N ALA A 218 -24.24 21.33 6.40
CA ALA A 218 -22.87 20.90 6.16
C ALA A 218 -22.81 19.81 5.09
N MET A 219 -21.95 20.04 4.08
CA MET A 219 -21.62 19.05 3.06
C MET A 219 -20.51 18.13 3.56
N ASP A 220 -20.69 16.82 3.45
CA ASP A 220 -19.62 15.86 3.71
C ASP A 220 -18.54 15.97 2.63
N LEU A 221 -17.32 16.16 3.08
CA LEU A 221 -16.13 16.21 2.25
C LEU A 221 -15.13 15.14 2.67
N TYR A 222 -14.18 14.89 1.78
CA TYR A 222 -13.07 13.99 2.03
C TYR A 222 -11.74 14.66 1.76
N LEU A 223 -10.73 14.33 2.55
CA LEU A 223 -9.33 14.61 2.20
C LEU A 223 -8.91 13.62 1.11
N ARG A 224 -8.25 14.10 0.07
CA ARG A 224 -7.83 13.23 -1.03
C ARG A 224 -6.91 12.10 -0.57
N PRO A 225 -7.21 10.84 -0.89
CA PRO A 225 -6.34 9.70 -0.56
C PRO A 225 -5.21 9.49 -1.56
N GLU A 226 -5.29 10.18 -2.72
CA GLU A 226 -4.28 10.18 -3.78
C GLU A 226 -4.41 11.41 -4.69
N THR A 227 -3.42 11.65 -5.52
CA THR A 227 -3.34 12.84 -6.37
C THR A 227 -3.88 12.62 -7.78
N ALA A 228 -4.10 11.38 -8.21
CA ALA A 228 -4.51 11.03 -9.58
C ALA A 228 -5.81 11.69 -10.02
N GLN A 229 -6.85 11.69 -9.18
CA GLN A 229 -8.17 12.24 -9.54
C GLN A 229 -8.11 13.74 -9.81
N GLY A 230 -7.22 14.46 -9.11
CA GLY A 230 -6.97 15.87 -9.41
C GLY A 230 -6.49 16.09 -10.84
N ILE A 231 -5.69 15.20 -11.37
CA ILE A 231 -5.22 15.21 -12.75
C ILE A 231 -6.37 14.91 -13.72
N PHE A 232 -7.13 13.83 -13.45
CA PHE A 232 -8.21 13.40 -14.34
C PHE A 232 -9.33 14.43 -14.47
N VAL A 233 -9.80 15.01 -13.36
CA VAL A 233 -10.89 16.02 -13.42
C VAL A 233 -10.43 17.32 -14.08
N ASN A 234 -9.14 17.61 -14.10
CA ASN A 234 -8.58 18.81 -14.74
C ASN A 234 -8.01 18.54 -16.14
N PHE A 235 -8.10 17.33 -16.65
CA PHE A 235 -7.53 16.97 -17.96
C PHE A 235 -7.94 17.96 -19.08
N LEU A 236 -9.23 18.21 -19.24
CA LEU A 236 -9.73 19.12 -20.29
C LEU A 236 -9.32 20.59 -20.06
N ASN A 237 -9.23 21.02 -18.80
CA ASN A 237 -8.78 22.37 -18.47
C ASN A 237 -7.32 22.56 -18.87
N VAL A 238 -6.47 21.60 -18.48
CA VAL A 238 -5.03 21.62 -18.80
C VAL A 238 -4.81 21.50 -20.30
N GLN A 239 -5.52 20.58 -20.97
CA GLN A 239 -5.40 20.39 -22.41
C GLN A 239 -5.74 21.67 -23.18
N LYS A 240 -6.85 22.32 -22.84
CA LYS A 240 -7.32 23.54 -23.53
C LYS A 240 -6.40 24.74 -23.28
N THR A 241 -6.07 24.99 -22.00
CA THR A 241 -5.28 26.17 -21.62
C THR A 241 -3.82 26.04 -22.05
N GLY A 242 -3.24 24.83 -21.94
CA GLY A 242 -1.89 24.51 -22.39
C GLY A 242 -1.79 24.23 -23.89
N ARG A 243 -2.92 24.16 -24.63
CA ARG A 243 -2.97 23.77 -26.06
C ARG A 243 -2.28 22.41 -26.31
N MET A 244 -2.37 21.50 -25.34
CA MET A 244 -1.69 20.23 -25.38
C MET A 244 -2.34 19.27 -26.38
N LYS A 245 -1.49 18.49 -27.04
CA LYS A 245 -1.91 17.42 -27.95
C LYS A 245 -1.46 16.07 -27.41
N ILE A 246 -2.30 15.05 -27.51
CA ILE A 246 -1.94 13.68 -27.14
C ILE A 246 -0.84 13.18 -28.10
N PRO A 247 0.27 12.62 -27.61
CA PRO A 247 0.52 12.26 -26.20
C PRO A 247 1.06 13.42 -25.35
N PHE A 248 0.55 13.57 -24.13
CA PHE A 248 1.09 14.51 -23.15
C PHE A 248 0.87 14.01 -21.72
N GLY A 249 1.67 14.52 -20.79
CA GLY A 249 1.58 14.19 -19.38
C GLY A 249 1.15 15.37 -18.52
N ILE A 250 0.49 15.06 -17.41
CA ILE A 250 0.19 16.01 -16.34
C ILE A 250 0.82 15.47 -15.06
N ALA A 251 1.69 16.26 -14.46
CA ALA A 251 2.38 15.91 -13.24
C ALA A 251 1.92 16.76 -12.05
N GLN A 252 1.88 16.15 -10.89
CA GLN A 252 1.52 16.80 -9.65
C GLN A 252 2.38 16.30 -8.50
N THR A 253 2.73 17.20 -7.58
CA THR A 253 3.25 16.85 -6.26
C THR A 253 2.29 17.38 -5.21
N GLY A 254 2.05 16.63 -4.16
CA GLY A 254 1.20 17.13 -3.09
C GLY A 254 0.83 16.08 -2.05
N LYS A 255 0.23 16.57 -0.97
CA LYS A 255 -0.19 15.72 0.15
C LYS A 255 -1.40 14.87 -0.22
N ALA A 256 -1.40 13.65 0.32
CA ALA A 256 -2.51 12.71 0.33
C ALA A 256 -2.70 12.15 1.74
N PHE A 257 -3.90 11.63 2.02
CA PHE A 257 -4.33 11.26 3.37
C PHE A 257 -5.03 9.91 3.34
N ARG A 258 -4.59 8.97 4.19
CA ARG A 258 -5.23 7.67 4.34
C ARG A 258 -5.42 7.34 5.80
N ASN A 259 -6.63 7.04 6.22
CA ASN A 259 -6.94 6.71 7.61
C ASN A 259 -6.46 5.31 7.95
N GLU A 260 -5.15 5.12 7.91
CA GLU A 260 -4.48 3.85 8.20
C GLU A 260 -4.70 3.42 9.66
N ILE A 261 -5.18 2.19 9.85
CA ILE A 261 -5.46 1.66 11.17
C ILE A 261 -4.27 0.89 11.73
N VAL A 262 -3.57 0.13 10.89
CA VAL A 262 -2.38 -0.63 11.28
C VAL A 262 -1.14 0.06 10.74
N ALA A 263 -0.70 1.09 11.44
CA ALA A 263 0.44 1.90 11.06
C ALA A 263 1.68 1.48 11.86
N ARG A 264 2.46 0.52 11.38
CA ARG A 264 3.64 0.00 12.10
C ARG A 264 4.98 0.16 11.37
N GLN A 265 4.99 0.77 10.18
CA GLN A 265 6.18 0.76 9.32
C GLN A 265 6.89 2.12 9.23
N PHE A 266 6.93 2.89 10.31
CA PHE A 266 7.55 4.22 10.33
C PHE A 266 7.02 5.08 9.18
N ILE A 267 7.86 5.80 8.45
CA ILE A 267 7.44 6.66 7.33
C ILE A 267 6.98 5.90 6.08
N PHE A 268 7.13 4.58 6.02
CA PHE A 268 6.66 3.78 4.88
C PHE A 268 5.14 3.58 4.86
N ARG A 269 4.46 3.83 6.00
CA ARG A 269 3.00 3.80 6.08
C ARG A 269 2.52 4.91 7.02
N MET A 270 2.16 6.04 6.44
CA MET A 270 1.71 7.25 7.14
C MET A 270 0.26 7.56 6.80
N ARG A 271 -0.41 8.27 7.73
CA ARG A 271 -1.76 8.81 7.52
C ARG A 271 -1.78 10.06 6.68
N GLU A 272 -0.71 10.85 6.73
CA GLU A 272 -0.45 12.04 5.92
C GLU A 272 0.89 11.89 5.24
N PHE A 273 0.91 11.89 3.90
CA PHE A 273 2.12 11.68 3.10
C PHE A 273 2.10 12.55 1.86
N GLU A 274 3.20 12.59 1.14
CA GLU A 274 3.31 13.32 -0.12
C GLU A 274 3.55 12.36 -1.27
N GLN A 275 2.84 12.60 -2.38
CA GLN A 275 3.01 11.87 -3.63
C GLN A 275 3.63 12.78 -4.69
N MET A 276 4.43 12.19 -5.54
CA MET A 276 4.88 12.76 -6.81
C MET A 276 4.37 11.82 -7.91
N GLU A 277 3.52 12.33 -8.77
CA GLU A 277 2.79 11.52 -9.73
C GLU A 277 2.72 12.22 -11.10
N MET A 278 2.82 11.43 -12.17
CA MET A 278 2.63 11.89 -13.55
C MET A 278 1.72 10.91 -14.27
N GLN A 279 0.62 11.39 -14.82
CA GLN A 279 -0.27 10.63 -15.70
C GLN A 279 0.01 11.03 -17.15
N PHE A 280 0.38 10.04 -17.96
CA PHE A 280 0.74 10.23 -19.35
C PHE A 280 -0.37 9.70 -20.26
N PHE A 281 -1.00 10.59 -21.01
CA PHE A 281 -2.17 10.30 -21.84
C PHE A 281 -1.75 9.99 -23.27
N VAL A 282 -2.14 8.83 -23.76
CA VAL A 282 -1.78 8.31 -25.08
C VAL A 282 -3.02 7.96 -25.88
N LYS A 283 -2.89 7.79 -27.21
CA LYS A 283 -3.98 7.26 -28.04
C LYS A 283 -4.16 5.77 -27.77
N PRO A 284 -5.42 5.28 -27.80
CA PRO A 284 -5.68 3.85 -27.75
C PRO A 284 -4.86 3.08 -28.82
N GLY A 285 -4.22 2.00 -28.39
CA GLY A 285 -3.34 1.18 -29.25
C GLY A 285 -1.87 1.61 -29.28
N GLU A 286 -1.51 2.74 -28.62
CA GLU A 286 -0.11 3.17 -28.52
C GLU A 286 0.50 2.89 -27.13
N GLU A 287 -0.20 2.20 -26.23
CA GLU A 287 0.18 2.00 -24.83
C GLU A 287 1.55 1.34 -24.69
N MET A 288 1.78 0.26 -25.44
CA MET A 288 3.04 -0.48 -25.37
C MET A 288 4.24 0.33 -25.88
N LYS A 289 4.03 1.14 -26.89
CA LYS A 289 5.07 2.04 -27.41
C LYS A 289 5.54 3.02 -26.33
N TRP A 290 4.59 3.64 -25.62
CA TRP A 290 4.88 4.61 -24.58
C TRP A 290 5.34 3.98 -23.28
N TYR A 291 4.88 2.76 -22.98
CA TYR A 291 5.42 1.95 -21.88
C TYR A 291 6.92 1.68 -22.08
N GLU A 292 7.34 1.21 -23.27
CA GLU A 292 8.76 0.98 -23.55
C GLU A 292 9.59 2.28 -23.53
N TYR A 293 9.01 3.39 -23.99
CA TYR A 293 9.66 4.71 -23.92
C TYR A 293 9.96 5.14 -22.46
N TRP A 294 9.00 4.95 -21.54
CA TRP A 294 9.18 5.35 -20.14
C TRP A 294 9.98 4.35 -19.30
N LYS A 295 10.21 3.17 -19.81
CA LYS A 295 11.02 2.13 -19.15
C LYS A 295 12.52 2.34 -19.32
N THR A 296 12.96 3.05 -20.37
CA THR A 296 14.36 3.38 -20.66
C THR A 296 14.80 4.68 -19.99
#